data_229c18396abc0d315dc5474ab543616d
#
_entry.id   229c18396abc0d315dc5474ab543616d
#
_cell.length_a   1.000
_cell.length_b   1.000
_cell.length_c   1.000
_cell.angle_alpha   90.00
_cell.angle_beta   90.00
_cell.angle_gamma   90.00
#
_symmetry.space_group_name_H-M   'P 1'
#
loop_
_entity.id
_entity.type
_entity.pdbx_description
1 polymer ?
#
loop_
_entity_poly.entity_id
_entity_poly.type
_entity_poly.pdbx_seq_one_letter_code
_entity_poly.pdbx_strand_id
1 'polypeptide(L)'
;MITKADAVEALKPNAIWTMRGDELEWQDDNITKPTDAEIKKKYDELVAAEPLNEVRKERNLRLQESDWTQNRDVTLSNDADWKTYRQALRDITKTATSLDDVKWPTKPE
;
A
#
# COMPACT_ATOMS: atom_id res chain seq x y z
N MET A 1 -9.16 -3.28 5.93
CA MET A 1 -9.09 -3.07 7.40
C MET A 1 -7.99 -3.92 8.00
N ILE A 2 -7.15 -3.32 8.85
CA ILE A 2 -6.05 -4.04 9.49
C ILE A 2 -6.57 -4.88 10.66
N THR A 3 -6.08 -6.12 10.77
CA THR A 3 -6.47 -7.04 11.84
C THR A 3 -5.24 -7.49 12.63
N LYS A 4 -5.49 -8.11 13.79
CA LYS A 4 -4.42 -8.70 14.60
C LYS A 4 -3.66 -9.78 13.80
N ALA A 5 -4.38 -10.53 12.96
CA ALA A 5 -3.77 -11.53 12.10
C ALA A 5 -2.78 -10.91 11.12
N ASP A 6 -3.09 -9.73 10.57
CA ASP A 6 -2.18 -9.00 9.70
C ASP A 6 -0.87 -8.66 10.42
N ALA A 7 -0.95 -8.26 11.69
CA ALA A 7 0.22 -7.93 12.49
C ALA A 7 1.09 -9.17 12.73
N VAL A 8 0.49 -10.31 13.04
CA VAL A 8 1.21 -11.57 13.25
C VAL A 8 1.91 -12.01 11.96
N GLU A 9 1.21 -11.95 10.85
CA GLU A 9 1.76 -12.30 9.53
C GLU A 9 2.98 -11.42 9.20
N ALA A 10 2.90 -10.13 9.48
CA ALA A 10 3.99 -9.20 9.20
C ALA A 10 5.20 -9.45 10.11
N LEU A 11 4.98 -9.83 11.36
CA LEU A 11 6.06 -10.10 12.31
C LEU A 11 6.76 -11.44 12.04
N LYS A 12 5.98 -12.46 11.72
CA LYS A 12 6.49 -13.83 11.55
C LYS A 12 5.94 -14.43 10.26
N PRO A 13 6.40 -13.95 9.08
CA PRO A 13 5.98 -14.55 7.82
C PRO A 13 6.43 -16.01 7.76
N ASN A 14 5.61 -16.86 7.19
CA ASN A 14 5.84 -18.30 7.04
C ASN A 14 5.69 -19.11 8.33
N ALA A 15 5.33 -18.50 9.46
CA ALA A 15 5.06 -19.24 10.69
C ALA A 15 3.72 -19.97 10.61
N ILE A 16 3.60 -21.07 11.35
CA ILE A 16 2.37 -21.86 11.42
C ILE A 16 1.58 -21.42 12.65
N TRP A 17 0.40 -20.87 12.42
CA TRP A 17 -0.47 -20.39 13.50
C TRP A 17 -1.92 -20.30 13.01
N THR A 18 -2.84 -20.23 13.96
CA THR A 18 -4.27 -20.06 13.69
C THR A 18 -4.81 -18.95 14.57
N MET A 19 -5.69 -18.14 14.03
CA MET A 19 -6.37 -17.09 14.76
C MET A 19 -7.84 -17.47 14.95
N ARG A 20 -8.30 -17.48 16.21
CA ARG A 20 -9.71 -17.72 16.53
C ARG A 20 -10.26 -16.50 17.22
N GLY A 21 -11.03 -15.69 16.48
CA GLY A 21 -11.42 -14.38 16.97
C GLY A 21 -10.19 -13.54 17.26
N ASP A 22 -9.98 -13.14 18.49
CA ASP A 22 -8.80 -12.37 18.91
C ASP A 22 -7.73 -13.24 19.57
N GLU A 23 -7.93 -14.56 19.62
CA GLU A 23 -6.97 -15.46 20.23
C GLU A 23 -6.04 -16.09 19.21
N LEU A 24 -4.73 -15.95 19.46
CA LEU A 24 -3.69 -16.52 18.64
C LEU A 24 -3.31 -17.91 19.15
N GLU A 25 -3.48 -18.92 18.30
CA GLU A 25 -3.00 -20.27 18.58
C GLU A 25 -1.71 -20.49 17.81
N TRP A 26 -0.59 -20.50 18.53
CA TRP A 26 0.73 -20.68 17.94
C TRP A 26 1.03 -22.15 17.78
N GLN A 27 1.36 -22.58 16.55
CA GLN A 27 1.56 -23.98 16.20
C GLN A 27 2.98 -24.25 15.67
N ASP A 28 3.80 -23.21 15.55
CA ASP A 28 5.15 -23.35 15.00
C ASP A 28 6.17 -23.59 16.10
N ASP A 29 6.88 -24.71 16.04
CA ASP A 29 7.91 -25.09 17.02
C ASP A 29 9.28 -24.47 16.67
N ASN A 30 9.44 -23.99 15.43
CA ASN A 30 10.74 -23.49 14.95
C ASN A 30 10.84 -21.98 14.99
N ILE A 31 9.71 -21.27 15.02
CA ILE A 31 9.65 -19.82 15.04
C ILE A 31 9.03 -19.38 16.36
N THR A 32 9.72 -18.46 17.06
CA THR A 32 9.25 -17.97 18.35
C THR A 32 7.97 -17.16 18.20
N LYS A 33 6.98 -17.45 19.04
CA LYS A 33 5.72 -16.70 19.09
C LYS A 33 6.00 -15.23 19.44
N PRO A 34 5.43 -14.26 18.71
CA PRO A 34 5.56 -12.85 19.10
C PRO A 34 4.80 -12.57 20.39
N THR A 35 5.28 -11.62 21.16
CA THR A 35 4.61 -11.21 22.38
C THR A 35 3.39 -10.34 22.06
N ASP A 36 2.47 -10.21 23.02
CA ASP A 36 1.31 -9.34 22.85
C ASP A 36 1.74 -7.89 22.62
N ALA A 37 2.82 -7.44 23.28
CA ALA A 37 3.34 -6.09 23.07
C ALA A 37 3.88 -5.90 21.64
N GLU A 38 4.57 -6.90 21.10
CA GLU A 38 5.08 -6.86 19.74
C GLU A 38 3.92 -6.83 18.72
N ILE A 39 2.90 -7.65 18.93
CA ILE A 39 1.74 -7.70 18.07
C ILE A 39 1.02 -6.34 18.08
N LYS A 40 0.79 -5.76 19.26
CA LYS A 40 0.13 -4.46 19.38
C LYS A 40 0.91 -3.36 18.68
N LYS A 41 2.22 -3.33 18.88
CA LYS A 41 3.08 -2.33 18.23
C LYS A 41 2.99 -2.44 16.72
N LYS A 42 3.07 -3.66 16.19
CA LYS A 42 2.97 -3.88 14.73
C LYS A 42 1.58 -3.52 14.20
N TYR A 43 0.55 -3.88 14.92
CA TYR A 43 -0.81 -3.52 14.57
C TYR A 43 -0.96 -1.99 14.45
N ASP A 44 -0.47 -1.26 15.46
CA ASP A 44 -0.54 0.19 15.46
C ASP A 44 0.23 0.79 14.28
N GLU A 45 1.41 0.23 13.95
CA GLU A 45 2.20 0.67 12.79
C GLU A 45 1.45 0.45 11.47
N LEU A 46 0.80 -0.70 11.31
CA LEU A 46 0.04 -1.02 10.10
C LEU A 46 -1.17 -0.11 9.95
N VAL A 47 -1.89 0.14 11.04
CA VAL A 47 -3.03 1.05 11.04
C VAL A 47 -2.59 2.47 10.66
N ALA A 48 -1.46 2.93 11.20
CA ALA A 48 -0.94 4.27 10.90
C ALA A 48 -0.51 4.40 9.43
N ALA A 49 -0.07 3.31 8.81
CA ALA A 49 0.37 3.30 7.41
C ALA A 49 -0.79 3.14 6.42
N GLU A 50 -1.97 2.69 6.88
CA GLU A 50 -3.10 2.39 6.00
C GLU A 50 -3.56 3.59 5.16
N PRO A 51 -3.72 4.81 5.71
CA PRO A 51 -4.15 5.95 4.90
C PRO A 51 -3.23 6.22 3.71
N LEU A 52 -1.92 6.13 3.89
CA LEU A 52 -0.97 6.35 2.80
C LEU A 52 -1.00 5.18 1.80
N ASN A 53 -1.22 3.96 2.27
CA ASN A 53 -1.36 2.80 1.39
C ASN A 53 -2.59 2.93 0.49
N GLU A 54 -3.67 3.52 0.96
CA GLU A 54 -4.86 3.80 0.15
C GLU A 54 -4.53 4.79 -0.96
N VAL A 55 -3.73 5.82 -0.68
CA VAL A 55 -3.25 6.77 -1.69
C VAL A 55 -2.41 6.04 -2.74
N ARG A 56 -1.52 5.16 -2.30
CA ARG A 56 -0.68 4.38 -3.23
C ARG A 56 -1.48 3.47 -4.14
N LYS A 57 -2.54 2.85 -3.64
CA LYS A 57 -3.42 2.00 -4.44
C LYS A 57 -4.09 2.81 -5.55
N GLU A 58 -4.67 3.95 -5.21
CA GLU A 58 -5.33 4.81 -6.19
C GLU A 58 -4.31 5.36 -7.19
N ARG A 59 -3.13 5.76 -6.73
CA ARG A 59 -2.05 6.21 -7.62
C ARG A 59 -1.68 5.11 -8.62
N ASN A 60 -1.53 3.88 -8.15
CA ASN A 60 -1.13 2.76 -9.01
C ASN A 60 -2.20 2.47 -10.07
N LEU A 61 -3.49 2.59 -9.72
CA LEU A 61 -4.57 2.45 -10.68
C LEU A 61 -4.48 3.52 -11.76
N ARG A 62 -4.23 4.77 -11.37
CA ARG A 62 -4.10 5.88 -12.32
C ARG A 62 -2.88 5.72 -13.23
N LEU A 63 -1.76 5.22 -12.69
CA LEU A 63 -0.58 4.89 -13.51
C LEU A 63 -0.91 3.78 -14.50
N GLN A 64 -1.59 2.73 -14.06
CA GLN A 64 -1.98 1.61 -14.91
C GLN A 64 -2.90 2.08 -16.05
N GLU A 65 -3.85 2.94 -15.76
CA GLU A 65 -4.77 3.48 -16.75
C GLU A 65 -4.07 4.29 -17.84
N SER A 66 -2.91 4.87 -17.51
CA SER A 66 -2.14 5.70 -18.44
C SER A 66 -0.91 5.01 -19.02
N ASP A 67 -0.66 3.73 -18.70
CA ASP A 67 0.51 3.00 -19.21
C ASP A 67 0.56 2.95 -20.74
N TRP A 68 -0.60 2.87 -21.40
CA TRP A 68 -0.68 2.82 -22.86
C TRP A 68 -0.01 4.04 -23.52
N THR A 69 0.03 5.20 -22.83
CA THR A 69 0.61 6.42 -23.38
C THR A 69 2.13 6.32 -23.53
N GLN A 70 2.76 5.34 -22.87
CA GLN A 70 4.21 5.16 -22.88
C GLN A 70 4.68 4.02 -23.77
N ASN A 71 3.77 3.40 -24.51
CA ASN A 71 4.14 2.36 -25.47
C ASN A 71 4.92 2.96 -26.62
N ARG A 72 5.94 2.22 -27.11
CA ARG A 72 6.78 2.68 -28.22
C ARG A 72 6.01 2.93 -29.51
N ASP A 73 4.93 2.16 -29.71
CA ASP A 73 4.11 2.24 -30.92
C ASP A 73 3.09 3.38 -30.86
N VAL A 74 2.99 4.07 -29.73
CA VAL A 74 2.04 5.16 -29.53
C VAL A 74 2.77 6.50 -29.66
N THR A 75 2.29 7.36 -30.56
CA THR A 75 2.81 8.73 -30.72
C THR A 75 1.68 9.69 -30.39
N LEU A 76 1.89 10.53 -29.38
CA LEU A 76 0.89 11.49 -28.92
C LEU A 76 1.42 12.92 -29.06
N SER A 77 0.58 13.83 -29.53
CA SER A 77 0.95 15.24 -29.62
C SER A 77 1.17 15.87 -28.25
N ASN A 78 0.54 15.32 -27.20
CA ASN A 78 0.67 15.79 -25.82
C ASN A 78 1.47 14.82 -24.95
N ASP A 79 2.43 14.10 -25.53
CA ASP A 79 3.23 13.12 -24.81
C ASP A 79 3.94 13.73 -23.60
N ALA A 80 4.44 14.96 -23.70
CA ALA A 80 5.10 15.65 -22.60
C ALA A 80 4.13 15.88 -21.42
N ASP A 81 2.86 16.18 -21.71
CA ASP A 81 1.85 16.37 -20.68
C ASP A 81 1.56 15.06 -19.93
N TRP A 82 1.51 13.95 -20.67
CA TRP A 82 1.32 12.63 -20.05
C TRP A 82 2.50 12.25 -19.16
N LYS A 83 3.71 12.54 -19.58
CA LYS A 83 4.91 12.28 -18.78
C LYS A 83 4.90 13.10 -17.49
N THR A 84 4.51 14.37 -17.58
CA THR A 84 4.38 15.24 -16.42
C THR A 84 3.31 14.73 -15.46
N TYR A 85 2.15 14.33 -15.97
CA TYR A 85 1.06 13.76 -15.18
C TYR A 85 1.51 12.50 -14.44
N ARG A 86 2.16 11.57 -15.15
CA ARG A 86 2.64 10.33 -14.55
C ARG A 86 3.71 10.58 -13.49
N GLN A 87 4.61 11.55 -13.71
CA GLN A 87 5.61 11.91 -12.71
C GLN A 87 4.96 12.51 -11.47
N ALA A 88 3.95 13.35 -11.64
CA ALA A 88 3.19 13.91 -10.53
C ALA A 88 2.50 12.79 -9.71
N LEU A 89 1.98 11.75 -10.38
CA LEU A 89 1.40 10.58 -9.69
C LEU A 89 2.46 9.84 -8.86
N ARG A 90 3.66 9.64 -9.42
CA ARG A 90 4.74 8.97 -8.69
C ARG A 90 5.16 9.75 -7.44
N ASP A 91 5.09 11.07 -7.51
CA ASP A 91 5.52 11.96 -6.44
C ASP A 91 4.40 12.27 -5.42
N ILE A 92 3.19 11.77 -5.66
CA ILE A 92 2.01 12.14 -4.86
C ILE A 92 2.18 11.83 -3.36
N THR A 93 2.91 10.77 -3.03
CA THR A 93 3.12 10.36 -1.64
C THR A 93 4.13 11.23 -0.90
N LYS A 94 4.79 12.16 -1.60
CA LYS A 94 5.71 13.11 -0.96
C LYS A 94 4.95 14.19 -0.20
N THR A 95 3.72 14.49 -0.61
CA THR A 95 2.90 15.54 -0.01
C THR A 95 1.59 15.05 0.58
N ALA A 96 1.02 13.95 0.06
CA ALA A 96 -0.24 13.41 0.54
C ALA A 96 -0.02 12.43 1.70
N THR A 97 -0.91 12.46 2.68
CA THR A 97 -0.89 11.52 3.81
C THR A 97 -2.11 10.61 3.83
N SER A 98 -3.20 11.00 3.15
CA SER A 98 -4.44 10.21 3.07
C SER A 98 -5.23 10.62 1.84
N LEU A 99 -6.29 9.86 1.53
CA LEU A 99 -7.20 10.23 0.44
C LEU A 99 -7.91 11.55 0.69
N ASP A 100 -8.04 11.96 1.95
CA ASP A 100 -8.71 13.20 2.31
C ASP A 100 -7.88 14.45 1.96
N ASP A 101 -6.54 14.35 1.99
CA ASP A 101 -5.67 15.51 1.73
C ASP A 101 -4.95 15.43 0.40
N VAL A 102 -5.15 14.38 -0.39
CA VAL A 102 -4.46 14.22 -1.65
C VAL A 102 -5.04 15.16 -2.72
N LYS A 103 -4.15 15.77 -3.49
CA LYS A 103 -4.52 16.59 -4.64
C LYS A 103 -4.04 15.89 -5.90
N TRP A 104 -4.95 15.23 -6.59
CA TRP A 104 -4.61 14.49 -7.80
C TRP A 104 -4.28 15.44 -8.94
N PRO A 105 -3.21 15.14 -9.72
CA PRO A 105 -2.91 15.96 -10.89
C PRO A 105 -4.02 15.79 -11.94
N THR A 106 -4.17 16.84 -12.77
CA THR A 106 -5.17 16.82 -13.83
C THR A 106 -4.73 15.91 -14.97
N LYS A 107 -5.58 14.95 -15.31
CA LYS A 107 -5.30 14.01 -16.41
C LYS A 107 -5.33 14.76 -17.74
N PRO A 108 -4.30 14.60 -18.61
CA PRO A 108 -4.32 15.17 -19.96
C PRO A 108 -5.45 14.57 -20.81
N GLU A 109 -5.93 15.33 -21.77
CA GLU A 109 -6.98 14.88 -22.70
C GLU A 109 -6.43 14.37 -24.01
#